data_207f16265e5c3defe74547998e618ed5
#
_entry.id   207f16265e5c3defe74547998e618ed5
#
_cell.length_a   1.000
_cell.length_b   1.000
_cell.length_c   1.000
_cell.angle_alpha   90.00
_cell.angle_beta   90.00
_cell.angle_gamma   90.00
#
_symmetry.space_group_name_H-M   'P 1'
#
loop_
_entity.id
_entity.type
_entity.pdbx_description
1 polymer ?
#
loop_
_entity_poly.entity_id
_entity_poly.type
_entity_poly.pdbx_seq_one_letter_code
_entity_poly.pdbx_strand_id
1 'polypeptide(L)'
;ARFPVIRRGGVAEASAPGFDRADASADALAEWLESNGGGAVVRAKVGSRGRGLFALRDIRKGEVVISVPLSLCLTDVDSRPPYPGCPYSVTLAAAILTERDAGESSRWARYVASLPEEIVGYAGNRVGYDEAVIGAEVGGDEAVREELQTYAALVAGSHAAVGAWTARQWRWAMSAVHSRTFRVELERA
;
A
#
# COMPACT_ATOMS: atom_id res chain seq x y z
N ALA A 1 -10.32 18.55 25.68
CA ALA A 1 -11.54 18.17 24.97
C ALA A 1 -11.86 16.70 25.33
N ARG A 2 -13.06 16.46 25.91
CA ARG A 2 -13.55 15.12 26.24
C ARG A 2 -14.26 14.57 25.01
N PHE A 3 -13.80 13.42 24.49
CA PHE A 3 -14.54 12.66 23.49
C PHE A 3 -15.70 11.91 24.15
N PRO A 4 -16.87 11.82 23.52
CA PRO A 4 -18.00 11.12 24.10
C PRO A 4 -17.74 9.62 24.19
N VAL A 5 -17.98 9.06 25.39
CA VAL A 5 -18.00 7.61 25.62
C VAL A 5 -19.31 7.07 25.07
N ILE A 6 -19.25 6.30 23.99
CA ILE A 6 -20.41 5.57 23.47
C ILE A 6 -20.70 4.41 24.42
N ARG A 7 -21.84 4.48 25.13
CA ARG A 7 -22.31 3.44 26.03
C ARG A 7 -22.88 2.25 25.22
N ARG A 8 -22.58 1.04 25.72
CA ARG A 8 -23.06 -0.24 25.22
C ARG A 8 -24.60 -0.28 25.11
N GLY A 9 -25.09 -0.59 23.94
CA GLY A 9 -26.38 -1.24 23.71
C GLY A 9 -26.09 -2.50 22.91
N GLY A 10 -26.80 -3.57 23.20
CA GLY A 10 -26.62 -4.96 22.81
C GLY A 10 -26.01 -5.25 21.45
N VAL A 11 -25.27 -6.35 21.40
CA VAL A 11 -24.60 -6.90 20.21
C VAL A 11 -25.67 -7.24 19.14
N ALA A 12 -26.07 -6.22 18.38
CA ALA A 12 -26.46 -6.43 16.99
C ALA A 12 -25.17 -6.16 16.21
N GLU A 13 -24.75 -7.08 15.37
CA GLU A 13 -23.80 -6.80 14.29
C GLU A 13 -24.36 -5.65 13.46
N ALA A 14 -24.15 -4.44 13.92
CA ALA A 14 -24.44 -3.26 13.13
C ALA A 14 -23.32 -3.21 12.08
N SER A 15 -23.56 -3.90 10.93
CA SER A 15 -22.78 -3.60 9.72
C SER A 15 -22.83 -2.11 9.52
N ALA A 16 -21.66 -1.45 9.60
CA ALA A 16 -21.57 -0.04 9.33
C ALA A 16 -22.18 0.20 7.94
N PRO A 17 -23.12 1.14 7.77
CA PRO A 17 -23.86 1.29 6.53
C PRO A 17 -22.88 1.49 5.37
N GLY A 18 -22.92 0.59 4.39
CA GLY A 18 -22.12 0.63 3.16
C GLY A 18 -20.84 -0.19 3.14
N PHE A 19 -20.61 -1.14 4.10
CA PHE A 19 -19.47 -2.06 4.09
C PHE A 19 -19.97 -3.50 4.28
N ASP A 20 -20.58 -4.05 3.24
CA ASP A 20 -21.29 -5.34 3.31
C ASP A 20 -20.51 -6.50 2.66
N ARG A 21 -19.32 -6.24 2.11
CA ARG A 21 -18.58 -7.25 1.36
C ARG A 21 -17.29 -7.63 2.07
N ALA A 22 -17.16 -8.93 2.38
CA ALA A 22 -15.88 -9.51 2.77
C ALA A 22 -14.86 -9.33 1.64
N ASP A 23 -13.63 -9.00 1.99
CA ASP A 23 -12.51 -8.90 1.06
C ASP A 23 -11.67 -10.17 1.20
N ALA A 24 -11.88 -11.14 0.34
CA ALA A 24 -11.20 -12.44 0.40
C ALA A 24 -9.67 -12.30 0.34
N SER A 25 -9.14 -11.30 -0.37
CA SER A 25 -7.71 -11.04 -0.43
C SER A 25 -7.17 -10.50 0.90
N ALA A 26 -7.95 -9.70 1.60
CA ALA A 26 -7.60 -9.17 2.91
C ALA A 26 -7.71 -10.24 4.01
N ASP A 27 -8.68 -11.16 3.88
CA ASP A 27 -8.81 -12.30 4.80
C ASP A 27 -7.61 -13.25 4.64
N ALA A 28 -7.26 -13.62 3.41
CA ALA A 28 -6.08 -14.43 3.12
C ALA A 28 -4.76 -13.77 3.59
N LEU A 29 -4.65 -12.45 3.46
CA LEU A 29 -3.50 -11.70 3.99
C LEU A 29 -3.42 -11.76 5.51
N ALA A 30 -4.56 -11.63 6.21
CA ALA A 30 -4.60 -11.69 7.66
C ALA A 30 -4.25 -13.08 8.18
N GLU A 31 -4.78 -14.15 7.58
CA GLU A 31 -4.42 -15.53 7.91
C GLU A 31 -2.92 -15.80 7.69
N TRP A 32 -2.37 -15.30 6.59
CA TRP A 32 -0.95 -15.39 6.31
C TRP A 32 -0.11 -14.64 7.35
N LEU A 33 -0.53 -13.44 7.76
CA LEU A 33 0.13 -12.65 8.80
C LEU A 33 0.14 -13.41 10.13
N GLU A 34 -1.02 -13.93 10.56
CA GLU A 34 -1.19 -14.67 11.81
C GLU A 34 -0.35 -15.96 11.82
N SER A 35 -0.33 -16.69 10.69
CA SER A 35 0.45 -17.93 10.54
C SER A 35 1.96 -17.69 10.58
N ASN A 36 2.42 -16.45 10.40
CA ASN A 36 3.83 -16.07 10.41
C ASN A 36 4.22 -15.20 11.62
N GLY A 37 3.45 -15.29 12.71
CA GLY A 37 3.77 -14.65 13.98
C GLY A 37 3.39 -13.18 14.09
N GLY A 38 2.64 -12.65 13.13
CA GLY A 38 1.99 -11.34 13.23
C GLY A 38 0.59 -11.44 13.80
N GLY A 39 -0.16 -10.34 13.76
CA GLY A 39 -1.55 -10.33 14.20
C GLY A 39 -2.23 -8.99 13.97
N ALA A 40 -3.55 -9.03 13.91
CA ALA A 40 -4.37 -7.84 13.78
C ALA A 40 -5.70 -8.01 14.50
N VAL A 41 -6.14 -6.97 15.21
CA VAL A 41 -7.48 -6.89 15.82
C VAL A 41 -8.45 -6.10 14.94
N VAL A 42 -8.07 -5.90 13.69
CA VAL A 42 -8.86 -5.24 12.65
C VAL A 42 -8.90 -6.11 11.39
N ARG A 43 -9.93 -5.91 10.56
CA ARG A 43 -10.07 -6.60 9.28
C ARG A 43 -10.43 -5.59 8.19
N ALA A 44 -9.92 -5.77 7.00
CA ALA A 44 -10.32 -4.97 5.87
C ALA A 44 -11.68 -5.42 5.33
N LYS A 45 -12.53 -4.46 4.98
CA LYS A 45 -13.80 -4.67 4.28
C LYS A 45 -13.92 -3.67 3.14
N VAL A 46 -14.66 -4.03 2.10
CA VAL A 46 -14.93 -3.18 0.94
C VAL A 46 -16.35 -2.64 1.02
N GLY A 47 -16.51 -1.35 0.81
CA GLY A 47 -17.80 -0.68 0.77
C GLY A 47 -17.90 0.34 -0.35
N SER A 48 -18.97 1.12 -0.38
CA SER A 48 -19.23 2.14 -1.41
C SER A 48 -18.16 3.24 -1.49
N ARG A 49 -17.38 3.44 -0.43
CA ARG A 49 -16.27 4.40 -0.36
C ARG A 49 -14.88 3.75 -0.48
N GLY A 50 -14.81 2.51 -0.96
CA GLY A 50 -13.58 1.75 -1.09
C GLY A 50 -13.28 0.84 0.10
N ARG A 51 -12.01 0.44 0.24
CA ARG A 51 -11.52 -0.46 1.29
C ARG A 51 -11.24 0.31 2.57
N GLY A 52 -11.68 -0.20 3.72
CA GLY A 52 -11.39 0.35 5.05
C GLY A 52 -11.06 -0.73 6.07
N LEU A 53 -10.47 -0.33 7.21
CA LEU A 53 -10.19 -1.22 8.33
C LEU A 53 -11.29 -1.10 9.40
N PHE A 54 -11.76 -2.24 9.88
CA PHE A 54 -12.80 -2.36 10.89
C PHE A 54 -12.31 -3.16 12.08
N ALA A 55 -12.59 -2.67 13.28
CA ALA A 55 -12.29 -3.39 14.52
C ALA A 55 -13.12 -4.70 14.57
N LEU A 56 -12.46 -5.79 14.94
CA LEU A 56 -13.10 -7.09 15.16
C LEU A 56 -13.73 -7.20 16.55
N ARG A 57 -13.25 -6.37 17.48
CA ARG A 57 -13.71 -6.30 18.88
C ARG A 57 -13.43 -4.90 19.45
N ASP A 58 -13.82 -4.66 20.68
CA ASP A 58 -13.42 -3.48 21.41
C ASP A 58 -11.90 -3.40 21.55
N ILE A 59 -11.32 -2.24 21.24
CA ILE A 59 -9.89 -1.95 21.33
C ILE A 59 -9.65 -0.99 22.48
N ARG A 60 -8.74 -1.32 23.40
CA ARG A 60 -8.38 -0.49 24.53
C ARG A 60 -7.35 0.56 24.13
N LYS A 61 -7.35 1.68 24.84
CA LYS A 61 -6.30 2.70 24.66
C LYS A 61 -4.91 2.09 24.95
N GLY A 62 -3.98 2.25 24.00
CA GLY A 62 -2.62 1.71 24.10
C GLY A 62 -2.47 0.27 23.62
N GLU A 63 -3.56 -0.38 23.21
CA GLU A 63 -3.49 -1.72 22.64
C GLU A 63 -2.89 -1.70 21.23
N VAL A 64 -2.04 -2.68 20.92
CA VAL A 64 -1.47 -2.87 19.58
C VAL A 64 -2.57 -3.36 18.64
N VAL A 65 -2.82 -2.61 17.58
CA VAL A 65 -3.89 -2.90 16.60
C VAL A 65 -3.42 -3.86 15.53
N ILE A 66 -2.19 -3.69 15.06
CA ILE A 66 -1.55 -4.54 14.05
C ILE A 66 -0.09 -4.74 14.46
N SER A 67 0.37 -5.97 14.38
CA SER A 67 1.77 -6.35 14.58
C SER A 67 2.27 -7.11 13.35
N VAL A 68 3.28 -6.59 12.66
CA VAL A 68 3.87 -7.20 11.47
C VAL A 68 5.33 -7.51 11.76
N PRO A 69 5.74 -8.78 11.75
CA PRO A 69 7.15 -9.14 11.85
C PRO A 69 7.95 -8.52 10.70
N LEU A 70 9.13 -7.97 11.00
CA LEU A 70 9.97 -7.33 9.99
C LEU A 70 10.34 -8.31 8.85
N SER A 71 10.49 -9.59 9.17
CA SER A 71 10.74 -10.65 8.20
C SER A 71 9.64 -10.82 7.14
N LEU A 72 8.45 -10.29 7.38
CA LEU A 72 7.35 -10.27 6.41
C LEU A 72 7.28 -8.97 5.60
N CYS A 73 8.09 -7.98 5.91
CA CYS A 73 8.16 -6.75 5.16
C CYS A 73 9.07 -6.92 3.93
N LEU A 74 8.66 -6.34 2.81
CA LEU A 74 9.55 -6.12 1.68
C LEU A 74 10.39 -4.88 2.01
N THR A 75 11.71 -5.05 2.12
CA THR A 75 12.63 -3.96 2.44
C THR A 75 13.56 -3.68 1.28
N ASP A 76 14.03 -2.46 1.15
CA ASP A 76 15.03 -2.08 0.16
C ASP A 76 16.41 -2.67 0.48
N VAL A 77 16.66 -2.95 1.76
CA VAL A 77 17.92 -3.56 2.25
C VAL A 77 18.03 -5.03 1.82
N ASP A 78 16.93 -5.77 1.90
CA ASP A 78 16.89 -7.19 1.54
C ASP A 78 16.58 -7.43 0.06
N SER A 79 16.13 -6.39 -0.64
CA SER A 79 15.78 -6.46 -2.05
C SER A 79 16.98 -6.14 -2.94
N ARG A 80 17.08 -6.85 -4.07
CA ARG A 80 18.15 -6.59 -5.04
C ARG A 80 17.83 -5.34 -5.87
N PRO A 81 18.67 -4.29 -5.84
CA PRO A 81 18.48 -3.13 -6.68
C PRO A 81 18.62 -3.51 -8.17
N PRO A 82 17.73 -3.03 -9.06
CA PRO A 82 17.80 -3.35 -10.50
C PRO A 82 19.00 -2.74 -11.21
N TYR A 83 19.57 -1.65 -10.66
CA TYR A 83 20.81 -1.04 -11.13
C TYR A 83 21.52 -0.31 -9.98
N PRO A 84 22.86 -0.10 -10.07
CA PRO A 84 23.63 0.57 -9.02
C PRO A 84 23.14 2.00 -8.76
N GLY A 85 22.97 2.36 -7.49
CA GLY A 85 22.58 3.71 -7.07
C GLY A 85 21.13 4.10 -7.35
N CYS A 86 20.25 3.15 -7.71
CA CYS A 86 18.84 3.46 -7.86
C CYS A 86 18.20 3.83 -6.50
N PRO A 87 17.19 4.72 -6.50
CA PRO A 87 16.43 5.04 -5.29
C PRO A 87 15.76 3.80 -4.67
N TYR A 88 15.55 3.82 -3.35
CA TYR A 88 14.86 2.73 -2.63
C TYR A 88 13.48 2.41 -3.23
N SER A 89 12.74 3.41 -3.70
CA SER A 89 11.43 3.23 -4.30
C SER A 89 11.48 2.42 -5.60
N VAL A 90 12.55 2.58 -6.37
CA VAL A 90 12.81 1.79 -7.60
C VAL A 90 13.15 0.35 -7.23
N THR A 91 13.97 0.14 -6.20
CA THR A 91 14.29 -1.21 -5.69
C THR A 91 13.04 -1.93 -5.21
N LEU A 92 12.20 -1.27 -4.42
CA LEU A 92 10.96 -1.86 -3.91
C LEU A 92 9.92 -2.11 -5.02
N ALA A 93 9.82 -1.22 -6.02
CA ALA A 93 8.92 -1.42 -7.15
C ALA A 93 9.33 -2.64 -7.99
N ALA A 94 10.63 -2.80 -8.24
CA ALA A 94 11.17 -3.98 -8.90
C ALA A 94 10.92 -5.26 -8.08
N ALA A 95 11.11 -5.21 -6.75
CA ALA A 95 10.83 -6.32 -5.86
C ALA A 95 9.35 -6.73 -5.90
N ILE A 96 8.41 -5.78 -5.79
CA ILE A 96 6.97 -6.08 -5.88
C ILE A 96 6.62 -6.77 -7.21
N LEU A 97 7.16 -6.31 -8.33
CA LEU A 97 6.89 -6.92 -9.64
C LEU A 97 7.54 -8.30 -9.77
N THR A 98 8.74 -8.49 -9.25
CA THR A 98 9.39 -9.81 -9.19
C THR A 98 8.54 -10.80 -8.39
N GLU A 99 8.06 -10.40 -7.22
CA GLU A 99 7.21 -11.27 -6.40
C GLU A 99 5.84 -11.52 -7.03
N ARG A 100 5.30 -10.54 -7.77
CA ARG A 100 4.08 -10.70 -8.56
C ARG A 100 4.27 -11.72 -9.69
N ASP A 101 5.37 -11.66 -10.41
CA ASP A 101 5.69 -12.58 -11.50
C ASP A 101 5.97 -13.99 -10.97
N ALA A 102 6.52 -14.13 -9.77
CA ALA A 102 6.70 -15.41 -9.09
C ALA A 102 5.36 -16.07 -8.68
N GLY A 103 4.27 -15.30 -8.60
CA GLY A 103 2.92 -15.80 -8.28
C GLY A 103 2.89 -16.58 -6.96
N GLU A 104 2.24 -17.75 -6.96
CA GLU A 104 2.09 -18.58 -5.75
C GLU A 104 3.42 -19.13 -5.17
N SER A 105 4.52 -19.08 -5.92
CA SER A 105 5.85 -19.45 -5.42
C SER A 105 6.49 -18.35 -4.55
N SER A 106 5.96 -17.13 -4.62
CA SER A 106 6.40 -16.02 -3.78
C SER A 106 5.98 -16.21 -2.32
N ARG A 107 6.89 -15.98 -1.37
CA ARG A 107 6.53 -15.91 0.05
C ARG A 107 5.58 -14.74 0.36
N TRP A 108 5.55 -13.71 -0.48
CA TRP A 108 4.67 -12.55 -0.38
C TRP A 108 3.44 -12.64 -1.29
N ALA A 109 3.13 -13.80 -1.86
CA ALA A 109 1.98 -13.98 -2.76
C ALA A 109 0.68 -13.40 -2.19
N ARG A 110 0.40 -13.63 -0.89
CA ARG A 110 -0.82 -13.11 -0.22
C ARG A 110 -0.81 -11.60 -0.08
N TYR A 111 0.36 -11.01 0.19
CA TYR A 111 0.51 -9.55 0.24
C TYR A 111 0.31 -8.93 -1.15
N VAL A 112 0.99 -9.44 -2.16
CA VAL A 112 0.90 -8.93 -3.54
C VAL A 112 -0.52 -9.06 -4.09
N ALA A 113 -1.21 -10.18 -3.84
CA ALA A 113 -2.61 -10.38 -4.22
C ALA A 113 -3.58 -9.43 -3.50
N SER A 114 -3.21 -8.90 -2.33
CA SER A 114 -4.03 -7.93 -1.58
C SER A 114 -3.89 -6.49 -2.10
N LEU A 115 -2.89 -6.21 -2.92
CA LEU A 115 -2.71 -4.88 -3.52
C LEU A 115 -3.82 -4.62 -4.54
N PRO A 116 -4.40 -3.41 -4.56
CA PRO A 116 -5.44 -3.09 -5.52
C PRO A 116 -4.88 -3.12 -6.95
N GLU A 117 -5.68 -3.59 -7.89
CA GLU A 117 -5.32 -3.58 -9.32
C GLU A 117 -5.09 -2.15 -9.83
N GLU A 118 -5.84 -1.21 -9.28
CA GLU A 118 -5.71 0.21 -9.58
C GLU A 118 -5.55 1.01 -8.29
N ILE A 119 -4.53 1.86 -8.24
CA ILE A 119 -4.26 2.73 -7.09
C ILE A 119 -4.83 4.11 -7.39
N VAL A 120 -6.10 4.29 -7.01
CA VAL A 120 -6.84 5.55 -7.22
C VAL A 120 -6.40 6.60 -6.21
N GLY A 121 -6.26 7.84 -6.66
CA GLY A 121 -5.97 8.98 -5.79
C GLY A 121 -4.51 9.30 -5.61
N TYR A 122 -3.59 8.47 -6.08
CA TYR A 122 -2.18 8.81 -6.17
C TYR A 122 -1.92 9.49 -7.53
N ALA A 123 -1.42 10.72 -7.52
CA ALA A 123 -1.26 11.55 -8.71
C ALA A 123 -0.48 10.85 -9.84
N GLY A 124 0.56 10.10 -9.51
CA GLY A 124 1.38 9.36 -10.46
C GLY A 124 0.66 8.26 -11.24
N ASN A 125 -0.50 7.80 -10.78
CA ASN A 125 -1.26 6.75 -11.47
C ASN A 125 -2.42 7.31 -12.32
N ARG A 126 -3.05 8.41 -11.87
CA ARG A 126 -4.13 9.08 -12.61
C ARG A 126 -3.63 9.96 -13.74
N VAL A 127 -2.53 10.60 -13.48
CA VAL A 127 -1.89 11.51 -14.41
C VAL A 127 -0.93 10.68 -15.22
N GLY A 128 -1.30 10.24 -16.37
CA GLY A 128 -0.44 9.50 -17.29
C GLY A 128 0.77 10.30 -17.78
N TYR A 129 1.38 11.09 -16.89
CA TYR A 129 2.46 12.04 -17.16
C TYR A 129 2.10 13.10 -18.22
N ASP A 130 0.81 13.29 -18.48
CA ASP A 130 0.30 14.35 -19.35
C ASP A 130 0.27 15.66 -18.58
N GLU A 131 1.06 16.62 -19.02
CA GLU A 131 1.21 17.92 -18.38
C GLU A 131 -0.11 18.71 -18.30
N ALA A 132 -1.01 18.49 -19.26
CA ALA A 132 -2.33 19.08 -19.25
C ALA A 132 -3.22 18.56 -18.12
N VAL A 133 -3.10 17.26 -17.80
CA VAL A 133 -3.84 16.65 -16.68
C VAL A 133 -3.24 17.07 -15.35
N ILE A 134 -1.91 17.14 -15.24
CA ILE A 134 -1.22 17.68 -14.05
C ILE A 134 -1.70 19.12 -13.79
N GLY A 135 -1.72 19.96 -14.82
CA GLY A 135 -2.17 21.35 -14.70
C GLY A 135 -3.63 21.49 -14.26
N ALA A 136 -4.51 20.62 -14.75
CA ALA A 136 -5.92 20.63 -14.38
C ALA A 136 -6.20 20.15 -12.95
N GLU A 137 -5.48 19.13 -12.50
CA GLU A 137 -5.66 18.52 -11.16
C GLU A 137 -5.07 19.40 -10.04
N VAL A 138 -4.03 20.18 -10.31
CA VAL A 138 -3.28 20.93 -9.29
C VAL A 138 -3.81 22.35 -9.08
N GLY A 139 -4.75 22.79 -9.91
CA GLY A 139 -5.40 24.10 -9.73
C GLY A 139 -4.45 25.32 -9.73
N GLY A 140 -3.24 25.19 -10.28
CA GLY A 140 -2.25 26.27 -10.35
C GLY A 140 -1.23 26.31 -9.21
N ASP A 141 -1.19 25.35 -8.28
CA ASP A 141 -0.14 25.24 -7.27
C ASP A 141 1.16 24.77 -7.92
N GLU A 142 2.13 25.69 -8.05
CA GLU A 142 3.39 25.44 -8.73
C GLU A 142 4.27 24.42 -7.97
N ALA A 143 4.27 24.43 -6.64
CA ALA A 143 5.08 23.51 -5.85
C ALA A 143 4.59 22.05 -6.03
N VAL A 144 3.27 21.85 -6.03
CA VAL A 144 2.69 20.54 -6.29
C VAL A 144 2.95 20.09 -7.72
N ARG A 145 2.91 20.99 -8.68
CA ARG A 145 3.23 20.69 -10.09
C ARG A 145 4.67 20.20 -10.23
N GLU A 146 5.63 20.91 -9.65
CA GLU A 146 7.05 20.56 -9.70
C GLU A 146 7.31 19.19 -9.05
N GLU A 147 6.67 18.91 -7.92
CA GLU A 147 6.76 17.60 -7.26
C GLU A 147 6.23 16.47 -8.17
N LEU A 148 5.08 16.68 -8.81
CA LEU A 148 4.49 15.70 -9.73
C LEU A 148 5.36 15.48 -10.98
N GLN A 149 5.93 16.52 -11.55
CA GLN A 149 6.85 16.42 -12.68
C GLN A 149 8.13 15.66 -12.30
N THR A 150 8.69 15.97 -11.13
CA THR A 150 9.85 15.25 -10.59
C THR A 150 9.57 13.77 -10.41
N TYR A 151 8.40 13.44 -9.85
CA TYR A 151 7.97 12.06 -9.71
C TYR A 151 7.75 11.37 -11.06
N ALA A 152 7.10 12.05 -12.01
CA ALA A 152 6.89 11.53 -13.35
C ALA A 152 8.22 11.23 -14.07
N ALA A 153 9.19 12.14 -13.96
CA ALA A 153 10.53 11.97 -14.52
C ALA A 153 11.27 10.76 -13.88
N LEU A 154 11.17 10.61 -12.56
CA LEU A 154 11.72 9.45 -11.85
C LEU A 154 11.12 8.14 -12.37
N VAL A 155 9.80 8.07 -12.51
CA VAL A 155 9.13 6.84 -12.97
C VAL A 155 9.48 6.52 -14.42
N ALA A 156 9.49 7.50 -15.31
CA ALA A 156 9.85 7.30 -16.71
C ALA A 156 11.33 6.90 -16.87
N GLY A 157 12.23 7.61 -16.21
CA GLY A 157 13.67 7.34 -16.26
C GLY A 157 14.03 5.98 -15.67
N SER A 158 13.46 5.62 -14.54
CA SER A 158 13.69 4.32 -13.92
C SER A 158 13.09 3.18 -14.74
N HIS A 159 11.93 3.35 -15.37
CA HIS A 159 11.35 2.37 -16.28
C HIS A 159 12.29 2.09 -17.46
N ALA A 160 12.82 3.14 -18.07
CA ALA A 160 13.77 3.00 -19.18
C ALA A 160 15.06 2.26 -18.78
N ALA A 161 15.55 2.50 -17.56
CA ALA A 161 16.75 1.85 -17.03
C ALA A 161 16.52 0.38 -16.67
N VAL A 162 15.33 0.02 -16.16
CA VAL A 162 15.00 -1.35 -15.74
C VAL A 162 14.59 -2.22 -16.91
N GLY A 163 13.73 -1.74 -17.81
CA GLY A 163 13.35 -2.36 -19.06
C GLY A 163 12.63 -3.72 -18.99
N ALA A 164 12.43 -4.29 -17.79
CA ALA A 164 11.93 -5.65 -17.61
C ALA A 164 10.40 -5.78 -17.68
N TRP A 165 9.67 -4.70 -17.42
CA TRP A 165 8.21 -4.68 -17.34
C TRP A 165 7.61 -3.60 -18.24
N THR A 166 6.29 -3.69 -18.51
CA THR A 166 5.57 -2.63 -19.24
C THR A 166 5.51 -1.34 -18.44
N ALA A 167 5.39 -0.20 -19.12
CA ALA A 167 5.22 1.10 -18.46
C ALA A 167 4.01 1.13 -17.52
N ARG A 168 2.93 0.40 -17.84
CA ARG A 168 1.74 0.28 -16.97
C ARG A 168 2.05 -0.48 -15.68
N GLN A 169 2.73 -1.61 -15.77
CA GLN A 169 3.14 -2.40 -14.61
C GLN A 169 4.10 -1.60 -13.73
N TRP A 170 5.05 -0.92 -14.34
CA TRP A 170 6.01 -0.10 -13.62
C TRP A 170 5.35 1.05 -12.86
N ARG A 171 4.47 1.81 -13.51
CA ARG A 171 3.70 2.88 -12.86
C ARG A 171 2.87 2.36 -11.68
N TRP A 172 2.20 1.22 -11.86
CA TRP A 172 1.45 0.58 -10.79
C TRP A 172 2.33 0.24 -9.60
N ALA A 173 3.49 -0.37 -9.81
CA ALA A 173 4.41 -0.75 -8.75
C ALA A 173 4.98 0.47 -8.02
N MET A 174 5.40 1.50 -8.74
CA MET A 174 5.86 2.76 -8.16
C MET A 174 4.76 3.43 -7.34
N SER A 175 3.51 3.44 -7.82
CA SER A 175 2.37 3.96 -7.05
C SER A 175 2.08 3.13 -5.81
N ALA A 176 2.22 1.80 -5.87
CA ALA A 176 2.08 0.92 -4.71
C ALA A 176 3.13 1.24 -3.65
N VAL A 177 4.37 1.41 -4.04
CA VAL A 177 5.46 1.78 -3.13
C VAL A 177 5.20 3.15 -2.49
N HIS A 178 5.03 4.19 -3.28
CA HIS A 178 4.90 5.56 -2.75
C HIS A 178 3.68 5.78 -1.86
N SER A 179 2.62 4.98 -2.04
CA SER A 179 1.42 5.07 -1.21
C SER A 179 1.43 4.20 0.05
N ARG A 180 2.40 3.27 0.22
CA ARG A 180 2.41 2.23 1.27
C ARG A 180 3.74 2.02 1.96
N THR A 181 4.79 2.76 1.58
CA THR A 181 6.11 2.63 2.19
C THR A 181 6.19 3.45 3.46
N PHE A 182 6.77 2.87 4.49
CA PHE A 182 7.12 3.52 5.74
C PHE A 182 8.63 3.46 5.93
N ARG A 183 9.21 4.54 6.41
CA ARG A 183 10.60 4.52 6.87
C ARG A 183 10.63 4.02 8.32
N VAL A 184 11.37 2.97 8.55
CA VAL A 184 11.58 2.39 9.89
C VAL A 184 13.06 2.53 10.23
N GLU A 185 13.35 3.16 11.36
CA GLU A 185 14.70 3.17 11.92
C GLU A 185 14.83 1.95 12.82
N LEU A 186 15.74 1.05 12.46
CA LEU A 186 16.05 -0.13 13.27
C LEU A 186 17.20 0.24 14.19
N GLU A 187 16.99 0.16 15.49
CA GLU A 187 18.09 0.20 16.43
C GLU A 187 19.00 -1.00 16.14
N ARG A 188 20.24 -0.73 15.79
CA ARG A 188 21.24 -1.81 15.66
C ARG A 188 21.53 -2.33 17.06
N ALA A 189 21.15 -3.59 17.32
CA ALA A 189 21.55 -4.33 18.51
C ALA A 189 23.06 -4.54 18.53
#